data_3544172927cd4d35e822518ed6202c0e
#
_entry.id   3544172927cd4d35e822518ed6202c0e
#
_cell.length_a   1.000
_cell.length_b   1.000
_cell.length_c   1.000
_cell.angle_alpha   90.00
_cell.angle_beta   90.00
_cell.angle_gamma   90.00
#
_symmetry.space_group_name_H-M   'P 1'
#
loop_
_entity.id
_entity.type
_entity.pdbx_description
1 polymer ?
#
loop_
_entity_poly.entity_id
_entity_poly.type
_entity_poly.pdbx_seq_one_letter_code
_entity_poly.pdbx_strand_id
1 'polypeptide(L)'
;CLLSRGLGDVYKRQGVISGHNALNGHYFRLKILEQIKQQFSIDLYGKRHNFIPDKWDALFPYQFSLAMENSAQTDYWTEKIMDCFLSCCLPVYYGCTNIDQYFPKQSYIKLDVNHLNYSLGELKEKLSEEYFIENYSYLLEARDLCLNKYATAPGLSNIVTSHFTEA
;
A
#
# COMPACT_ATOMS: atom_id res chain seq x y z
N CYS A 1 8.92 -11.91 -8.86
CA CYS A 1 8.30 -10.58 -8.70
C CYS A 1 9.25 -9.42 -9.00
N LEU A 2 10.47 -9.40 -8.46
CA LEU A 2 11.49 -8.37 -8.78
C LEU A 2 11.92 -8.41 -10.25
N LEU A 3 12.03 -9.61 -10.86
CA LEU A 3 12.47 -9.79 -12.25
C LEU A 3 11.41 -9.42 -13.29
N SER A 4 10.11 -9.44 -12.93
CA SER A 4 9.03 -9.07 -13.84
C SER A 4 8.74 -7.56 -13.87
N ARG A 5 9.23 -6.82 -12.89
CA ARG A 5 9.17 -5.35 -12.87
C ARG A 5 10.37 -4.83 -13.64
N GLY A 6 10.26 -4.73 -14.97
CA GLY A 6 11.36 -4.27 -15.80
C GLY A 6 12.09 -3.07 -15.20
N LEU A 7 13.42 -3.13 -15.17
CA LEU A 7 14.35 -2.12 -14.67
C LEU A 7 14.24 -0.73 -15.35
N GLY A 8 13.14 -0.45 -16.07
CA GLY A 8 13.05 0.64 -17.04
C GLY A 8 12.27 1.87 -16.63
N ASP A 9 11.42 1.87 -15.60
CA ASP A 9 10.66 3.07 -15.20
C ASP A 9 10.74 3.31 -13.69
N VAL A 10 11.72 4.11 -13.35
CA VAL A 10 12.12 4.50 -11.99
C VAL A 10 11.03 5.33 -11.33
N TYR A 11 10.61 4.92 -10.13
CA TYR A 11 9.92 5.75 -9.13
C TYR A 11 8.46 6.17 -9.39
N LYS A 12 7.57 5.27 -9.74
CA LYS A 12 6.15 5.57 -9.66
C LYS A 12 5.61 5.32 -8.25
N ARG A 13 5.18 6.39 -7.59
CA ARG A 13 4.55 6.37 -6.26
C ARG A 13 3.05 6.46 -6.43
N GLN A 14 2.30 5.59 -5.76
CA GLN A 14 0.86 5.46 -6.01
C GLN A 14 0.03 5.75 -4.77
N GLY A 15 -1.18 6.30 -5.00
CA GLY A 15 -2.26 6.29 -4.01
C GLY A 15 -3.54 5.73 -4.62
N VAL A 16 -4.11 4.68 -4.03
CA VAL A 16 -5.44 4.19 -4.39
C VAL A 16 -6.47 4.76 -3.41
N ILE A 17 -7.43 5.54 -3.92
CA ILE A 17 -8.46 6.15 -3.08
C ILE A 17 -9.83 5.89 -3.68
N SER A 18 -10.74 5.32 -2.87
CA SER A 18 -12.13 5.19 -3.26
C SER A 18 -12.86 6.54 -3.12
N GLY A 19 -13.60 6.93 -4.16
CA GLY A 19 -14.15 8.27 -4.32
C GLY A 19 -15.46 8.58 -3.58
N HIS A 20 -15.75 8.00 -2.41
CA HIS A 20 -16.95 8.35 -1.63
C HIS A 20 -16.62 9.39 -0.56
N ASN A 21 -17.25 10.58 -0.65
CA ASN A 21 -17.06 11.70 0.28
C ASN A 21 -18.07 11.70 1.44
N ALA A 22 -18.83 10.62 1.65
CA ALA A 22 -19.98 10.63 2.56
C ALA A 22 -19.63 10.45 4.05
N LEU A 23 -18.40 10.11 4.39
CA LEU A 23 -17.97 9.83 5.77
C LEU A 23 -16.78 10.70 6.16
N ASN A 24 -16.72 11.12 7.42
CA ASN A 24 -15.63 11.95 7.97
C ASN A 24 -14.23 11.38 7.70
N GLY A 25 -14.06 10.07 7.77
CA GLY A 25 -12.78 9.41 7.46
C GLY A 25 -12.33 9.57 6.00
N HIS A 26 -13.26 9.68 5.04
CA HIS A 26 -12.92 9.96 3.64
C HIS A 26 -12.42 11.39 3.43
N TYR A 27 -13.06 12.37 4.07
CA TYR A 27 -12.63 13.75 4.01
C TYR A 27 -11.23 13.94 4.60
N PHE A 28 -10.99 13.30 5.74
CA PHE A 28 -9.68 13.32 6.40
C PHE A 28 -8.58 12.77 5.47
N ARG A 29 -8.79 11.61 4.85
CA ARG A 29 -7.82 11.02 3.91
C ARG A 29 -7.53 11.93 2.71
N LEU A 30 -8.57 12.56 2.15
CA LEU A 30 -8.39 13.50 1.04
C LEU A 30 -7.53 14.70 1.44
N LYS A 31 -7.73 15.23 2.65
CA LYS A 31 -6.92 16.35 3.16
C LYS A 31 -5.44 15.96 3.32
N ILE A 32 -5.18 14.78 3.86
CA ILE A 32 -3.80 14.26 3.98
C ILE A 32 -3.19 14.01 2.59
N LEU A 33 -3.96 13.42 1.67
CA LEU A 33 -3.51 13.19 0.31
C LEU A 33 -3.09 14.48 -0.40
N GLU A 34 -3.86 15.56 -0.26
CA GLU A 34 -3.51 16.86 -0.86
C GLU A 34 -2.17 17.38 -0.34
N GLN A 35 -1.87 17.20 0.95
CA GLN A 35 -0.57 17.57 1.52
C GLN A 35 0.57 16.69 1.00
N ILE A 36 0.33 15.38 0.85
CA ILE A 36 1.32 14.46 0.28
C ILE A 36 1.60 14.83 -1.18
N LYS A 37 0.58 15.13 -1.98
CA LYS A 37 0.70 15.54 -3.40
C LYS A 37 1.53 16.80 -3.62
N GLN A 38 1.59 17.70 -2.63
CA GLN A 38 2.44 18.90 -2.71
C GLN A 38 3.94 18.56 -2.70
N GLN A 39 4.32 17.41 -2.16
CA GLN A 39 5.71 17.02 -1.97
C GLN A 39 6.13 15.80 -2.81
N PHE A 40 5.16 15.01 -3.27
CA PHE A 40 5.40 13.76 -4.00
C PHE A 40 4.53 13.67 -5.25
N SER A 41 5.10 13.12 -6.32
CA SER A 41 4.33 12.70 -7.50
C SER A 41 3.59 11.40 -7.17
N ILE A 42 2.26 11.39 -7.31
CA ILE A 42 1.40 10.25 -7.00
C ILE A 42 0.41 10.05 -8.13
N ASP A 43 0.34 8.83 -8.66
CA ASP A 43 -0.72 8.43 -9.57
C ASP A 43 -1.96 8.02 -8.77
N LEU A 44 -3.12 8.57 -9.14
CA LEU A 44 -4.38 8.31 -8.46
C LEU A 44 -5.28 7.45 -9.35
N TYR A 45 -5.83 6.40 -8.73
CA TYR A 45 -6.78 5.49 -9.36
C TYR A 45 -8.10 5.42 -8.59
N GLY A 46 -9.18 5.13 -9.29
CA GLY A 46 -10.50 4.99 -8.71
C GLY A 46 -11.58 5.69 -9.53
N LYS A 47 -12.83 5.60 -9.10
CA LYS A 47 -14.01 6.08 -9.87
C LYS A 47 -13.98 7.57 -10.25
N ARG A 48 -13.24 8.41 -9.52
CA ARG A 48 -13.13 9.88 -9.77
C ARG A 48 -11.77 10.30 -10.33
N HIS A 49 -10.89 9.34 -10.56
CA HIS A 49 -9.54 9.52 -11.10
C HIS A 49 -9.38 8.60 -12.32
N ASN A 50 -8.21 8.06 -12.53
CA ASN A 50 -7.99 7.05 -13.55
C ASN A 50 -8.78 5.78 -13.19
N PHE A 51 -9.88 5.54 -13.89
CA PHE A 51 -10.68 4.33 -13.67
C PHE A 51 -9.90 3.10 -14.15
N ILE A 52 -9.88 2.09 -13.31
CA ILE A 52 -9.35 0.76 -13.62
C ILE A 52 -10.37 -0.28 -13.17
N PRO A 53 -10.56 -1.34 -13.94
CA PRO A 53 -11.48 -2.42 -13.59
C PRO A 53 -10.98 -3.25 -12.41
N ASP A 54 -9.66 -3.45 -12.29
CA ASP A 54 -9.03 -4.23 -11.24
C ASP A 54 -7.99 -3.39 -10.46
N LYS A 55 -8.01 -3.47 -9.13
CA LYS A 55 -7.02 -2.84 -8.25
C LYS A 55 -5.61 -3.38 -8.48
N TRP A 56 -5.49 -4.63 -8.92
CA TRP A 56 -4.22 -5.26 -9.24
C TRP A 56 -3.45 -4.45 -10.29
N ASP A 57 -4.12 -4.03 -11.37
CA ASP A 57 -3.53 -3.24 -12.44
C ASP A 57 -2.98 -1.90 -11.96
N ALA A 58 -3.57 -1.38 -10.87
CA ALA A 58 -3.11 -0.16 -10.24
C ALA A 58 -1.97 -0.37 -9.24
N LEU A 59 -1.85 -1.52 -8.61
CA LEU A 59 -0.86 -1.77 -7.55
C LEU A 59 0.40 -2.45 -8.10
N PHE A 60 0.23 -3.45 -8.93
CA PHE A 60 1.33 -4.30 -9.41
C PHE A 60 2.49 -3.55 -10.08
N PRO A 61 2.28 -2.46 -10.87
CA PRO A 61 3.38 -1.73 -11.49
C PRO A 61 4.23 -0.89 -10.53
N TYR A 62 3.81 -0.74 -9.26
CA TYR A 62 4.42 0.19 -8.31
C TYR A 62 5.19 -0.51 -7.21
N GLN A 63 6.29 0.11 -6.76
CA GLN A 63 7.04 -0.34 -5.59
C GLN A 63 6.38 0.07 -4.28
N PHE A 64 5.75 1.26 -4.25
CA PHE A 64 5.12 1.83 -3.07
C PHE A 64 3.66 2.20 -3.33
N SER A 65 2.80 2.05 -2.33
CA SER A 65 1.41 2.49 -2.40
C SER A 65 0.95 3.12 -1.08
N LEU A 66 0.11 4.14 -1.18
CA LEU A 66 -0.49 4.77 -0.01
C LEU A 66 -1.74 3.97 0.43
N ALA A 67 -1.66 3.33 1.58
CA ALA A 67 -2.74 2.56 2.19
C ALA A 67 -3.24 3.27 3.46
N MET A 68 -4.39 3.94 3.35
CA MET A 68 -4.97 4.70 4.47
C MET A 68 -6.33 4.14 4.87
N GLU A 69 -6.45 3.75 6.14
CA GLU A 69 -7.73 3.39 6.73
C GLU A 69 -8.62 4.63 6.98
N ASN A 70 -9.90 4.40 7.19
CA ASN A 70 -10.85 5.47 7.49
C ASN A 70 -10.65 6.07 8.89
N SER A 71 -10.05 5.28 9.79
CA SER A 71 -9.74 5.67 11.17
C SER A 71 -8.51 4.93 11.67
N ALA A 72 -7.84 5.48 12.69
CA ALA A 72 -6.76 4.82 13.39
C ALA A 72 -7.32 4.19 14.68
N GLN A 73 -7.34 2.87 14.76
CA GLN A 73 -7.82 2.11 15.92
C GLN A 73 -6.96 0.87 16.13
N THR A 74 -6.93 0.38 17.36
CA THR A 74 -6.29 -0.90 17.70
C THR A 74 -7.06 -2.05 17.04
N ASP A 75 -6.35 -3.03 16.50
CA ASP A 75 -6.88 -4.23 15.85
C ASP A 75 -7.77 -3.96 14.63
N TYR A 76 -7.73 -2.74 14.07
CA TYR A 76 -8.52 -2.37 12.91
C TYR A 76 -7.62 -2.13 11.68
N TRP A 77 -7.58 -3.09 10.80
CA TRP A 77 -6.97 -3.00 9.47
C TRP A 77 -7.85 -3.75 8.44
N THR A 78 -7.73 -3.42 7.18
CA THR A 78 -8.62 -3.90 6.14
C THR A 78 -7.84 -4.38 4.91
N GLU A 79 -8.59 -4.69 3.85
CA GLU A 79 -8.03 -5.05 2.54
C GLU A 79 -6.99 -4.05 2.00
N LYS A 80 -6.99 -2.80 2.46
CA LYS A 80 -6.10 -1.75 1.92
C LYS A 80 -4.62 -2.07 2.08
N ILE A 81 -4.23 -2.53 3.27
CA ILE A 81 -2.84 -2.94 3.49
C ILE A 81 -2.57 -4.31 2.87
N MET A 82 -3.57 -5.23 2.91
CA MET A 82 -3.44 -6.55 2.32
C MET A 82 -3.26 -6.48 0.80
N ASP A 83 -4.03 -5.66 0.10
CA ASP A 83 -3.91 -5.46 -1.34
C ASP A 83 -2.49 -5.04 -1.74
N CYS A 84 -1.83 -4.21 -0.92
CA CYS A 84 -0.44 -3.84 -1.12
C CYS A 84 0.49 -5.05 -0.97
N PHE A 85 0.36 -5.81 0.11
CA PHE A 85 1.19 -7.00 0.34
C PHE A 85 1.00 -8.06 -0.75
N LEU A 86 -0.25 -8.34 -1.12
CA LEU A 86 -0.56 -9.32 -2.15
C LEU A 86 0.04 -8.95 -3.51
N SER A 87 0.05 -7.66 -3.86
CA SER A 87 0.66 -7.15 -5.10
C SER A 87 2.16 -6.90 -5.01
N CYS A 88 2.83 -7.29 -3.90
CA CYS A 88 4.24 -6.99 -3.63
C CYS A 88 4.58 -5.49 -3.73
N CYS A 89 3.68 -4.65 -3.27
CA CYS A 89 3.84 -3.21 -3.19
C CYS A 89 4.01 -2.81 -1.73
N LEU A 90 5.07 -2.08 -1.37
CA LEU A 90 5.36 -1.70 0.01
C LEU A 90 4.43 -0.56 0.43
N PRO A 91 3.53 -0.78 1.43
CA PRO A 91 2.56 0.23 1.82
C PRO A 91 3.17 1.37 2.63
N VAL A 92 2.81 2.61 2.29
CA VAL A 92 2.84 3.76 3.19
C VAL A 92 1.52 3.76 3.93
N TYR A 93 1.52 3.38 5.21
CA TYR A 93 0.34 2.97 5.93
C TYR A 93 -0.08 3.93 7.04
N TYR A 94 -1.39 4.24 7.05
CA TYR A 94 -2.09 4.88 8.16
C TYR A 94 -3.31 4.05 8.55
N GLY A 95 -3.46 3.72 9.84
CA GLY A 95 -4.62 2.97 10.34
C GLY A 95 -4.36 2.30 11.67
N CYS A 96 -4.31 0.99 11.68
CA CYS A 96 -4.17 0.17 12.88
C CYS A 96 -2.96 0.59 13.73
N THR A 97 -3.22 0.92 15.01
CA THR A 97 -2.20 1.47 15.90
C THR A 97 -1.17 0.42 16.36
N ASN A 98 -1.58 -0.85 16.38
CA ASN A 98 -0.75 -2.00 16.75
C ASN A 98 -0.52 -2.96 15.56
N ILE A 99 -0.39 -2.43 14.35
CA ILE A 99 -0.23 -3.22 13.11
C ILE A 99 1.02 -4.12 13.15
N ASP A 100 2.03 -3.76 13.92
CA ASP A 100 3.25 -4.52 14.15
C ASP A 100 3.06 -5.85 14.92
N GLN A 101 1.87 -6.07 15.50
CA GLN A 101 1.47 -7.38 16.04
C GLN A 101 0.97 -8.34 14.96
N TYR A 102 0.66 -7.84 13.78
CA TYR A 102 0.11 -8.59 12.65
C TYR A 102 1.14 -8.81 11.55
N PHE A 103 1.97 -7.81 11.28
CA PHE A 103 2.92 -7.79 10.17
C PHE A 103 4.30 -7.29 10.61
N PRO A 104 5.40 -7.73 9.96
CA PRO A 104 6.74 -7.22 10.23
C PRO A 104 6.82 -5.69 10.09
N LYS A 105 7.48 -5.02 11.02
CA LYS A 105 7.61 -3.54 10.99
C LYS A 105 8.26 -3.01 9.73
N GLN A 106 9.14 -3.79 9.13
CA GLN A 106 9.84 -3.44 7.91
C GLN A 106 9.00 -3.64 6.64
N SER A 107 7.85 -4.34 6.74
CA SER A 107 6.98 -4.58 5.58
C SER A 107 6.12 -3.37 5.19
N TYR A 108 6.15 -2.29 5.96
CA TYR A 108 5.39 -1.07 5.68
C TYR A 108 6.12 0.17 6.21
N ILE A 109 5.80 1.34 5.67
CA ILE A 109 6.23 2.65 6.19
C ILE A 109 5.06 3.27 6.94
N LYS A 110 5.18 3.48 8.25
CA LYS A 110 4.11 4.11 9.04
C LYS A 110 4.00 5.59 8.71
N LEU A 111 2.79 6.03 8.38
CA LEU A 111 2.46 7.44 8.19
C LEU A 111 1.86 8.01 9.48
N ASP A 112 2.62 8.84 10.19
CA ASP A 112 2.12 9.57 11.35
C ASP A 112 1.46 10.89 10.90
N VAL A 113 0.14 10.91 10.92
CA VAL A 113 -0.65 12.07 10.50
C VAL A 113 -0.70 13.18 11.53
N ASN A 114 -0.39 12.88 12.81
CA ASN A 114 -0.31 13.89 13.87
C ASN A 114 0.99 14.71 13.75
N HIS A 115 2.04 14.10 13.20
CA HIS A 115 3.32 14.73 12.91
C HIS A 115 3.64 14.64 11.41
N LEU A 116 2.67 15.02 10.57
CA LEU A 116 2.72 14.76 9.12
C LEU A 116 3.97 15.33 8.44
N ASN A 117 4.39 16.56 8.78
CA ASN A 117 5.59 17.15 8.18
C ASN A 117 6.86 16.34 8.46
N TYR A 118 6.99 15.79 9.67
CA TYR A 118 8.08 14.90 10.02
C TYR A 118 8.00 13.60 9.21
N SER A 119 6.82 13.00 9.18
CA SER A 119 6.57 11.77 8.43
C SER A 119 6.84 11.92 6.93
N LEU A 120 6.49 13.07 6.34
CA LEU A 120 6.78 13.38 4.94
C LEU A 120 8.29 13.56 4.70
N GLY A 121 9.03 14.08 5.69
CA GLY A 121 10.50 14.13 5.66
C GLY A 121 11.10 12.73 5.60
N GLU A 122 10.69 11.82 6.48
CA GLU A 122 11.13 10.43 6.47
C GLU A 122 10.78 9.71 5.16
N LEU A 123 9.60 10.00 4.58
CA LEU A 123 9.19 9.41 3.31
C LEU A 123 10.11 9.79 2.15
N LYS A 124 10.71 10.98 2.14
CA LYS A 124 11.67 11.38 1.10
C LYS A 124 12.89 10.47 1.04
N GLU A 125 13.34 10.01 2.20
CA GLU A 125 14.48 9.10 2.32
C GLU A 125 14.08 7.64 2.02
N LYS A 126 12.90 7.22 2.52
CA LYS A 126 12.44 5.83 2.43
C LYS A 126 11.80 5.45 1.08
N LEU A 127 11.33 6.42 0.29
CA LEU A 127 10.74 6.14 -1.02
C LEU A 127 11.84 6.03 -2.07
N SER A 128 12.75 5.07 -1.91
CA SER A 128 13.86 4.78 -2.82
C SER A 128 13.90 3.29 -3.19
N GLU A 129 14.56 2.97 -4.29
CA GLU A 129 14.75 1.59 -4.73
C GLU A 129 15.56 0.78 -3.71
N GLU A 130 16.59 1.39 -3.13
CA GLU A 130 17.43 0.78 -2.10
C GLU A 130 16.59 0.37 -0.91
N TYR A 131 15.75 1.27 -0.39
CA TYR A 131 14.88 0.97 0.74
C TYR A 131 13.87 -0.14 0.40
N PHE A 132 13.32 -0.14 -0.81
CA PHE A 132 12.41 -1.18 -1.27
C PHE A 132 13.11 -2.55 -1.30
N ILE A 133 14.31 -2.63 -1.86
CA ILE A 133 15.08 -3.87 -1.96
C ILE A 133 15.45 -4.38 -0.56
N GLU A 134 15.97 -3.52 0.32
CA GLU A 134 16.34 -3.88 1.70
C GLU A 134 15.16 -4.47 2.50
N ASN A 135 13.94 -3.99 2.25
CA ASN A 135 12.75 -4.42 3.00
C ASN A 135 11.90 -5.47 2.25
N TYR A 136 12.33 -5.90 1.07
CA TYR A 136 11.54 -6.79 0.21
C TYR A 136 11.26 -8.16 0.85
N SER A 137 12.19 -8.73 1.60
CA SER A 137 11.99 -10.01 2.30
C SER A 137 10.87 -9.93 3.35
N TYR A 138 10.77 -8.81 4.07
CA TYR A 138 9.68 -8.57 5.04
C TYR A 138 8.33 -8.34 4.34
N LEU A 139 8.35 -7.73 3.16
CA LEU A 139 7.16 -7.60 2.32
C LEU A 139 6.64 -8.98 1.87
N LEU A 140 7.53 -9.89 1.48
CA LEU A 140 7.16 -11.27 1.14
C LEU A 140 6.63 -12.06 2.35
N GLU A 141 7.20 -11.86 3.53
CA GLU A 141 6.70 -12.45 4.78
C GLU A 141 5.28 -11.93 5.10
N ALA A 142 5.05 -10.62 4.99
CA ALA A 142 3.72 -10.05 5.19
C ALA A 142 2.70 -10.58 4.15
N ARG A 143 3.11 -10.75 2.90
CA ARG A 143 2.30 -11.38 1.85
C ARG A 143 1.94 -12.81 2.20
N ASP A 144 2.90 -13.60 2.68
CA ASP A 144 2.66 -14.98 3.10
C ASP A 144 1.66 -15.05 4.27
N LEU A 145 1.78 -14.15 5.25
CA LEU A 145 0.80 -14.02 6.33
C LEU A 145 -0.61 -13.69 5.79
N CYS A 146 -0.72 -12.81 4.79
CA CYS A 146 -2.00 -12.52 4.15
C CYS A 146 -2.61 -13.78 3.49
N LEU A 147 -1.80 -14.57 2.78
CA LEU A 147 -2.27 -15.75 2.05
C LEU A 147 -2.64 -16.91 2.98
N ASN A 148 -1.83 -17.16 4.02
CA ASN A 148 -1.91 -18.38 4.81
C ASN A 148 -2.60 -18.19 6.17
N LYS A 149 -2.59 -16.97 6.73
CA LYS A 149 -3.13 -16.71 8.07
C LYS A 149 -4.37 -15.82 8.06
N TYR A 150 -4.38 -14.79 7.20
CA TYR A 150 -5.44 -13.77 7.23
C TYR A 150 -6.41 -13.84 6.05
N ALA A 151 -6.14 -14.63 5.02
CA ALA A 151 -7.09 -14.84 3.93
C ALA A 151 -8.35 -15.57 4.46
N THR A 152 -9.50 -14.98 4.23
CA THR A 152 -10.80 -15.53 4.67
C THR A 152 -11.31 -16.66 3.79
N ALA A 153 -10.67 -16.94 2.65
CA ALA A 153 -11.06 -18.03 1.76
C ALA A 153 -9.86 -18.63 1.00
N PRO A 154 -9.75 -19.97 0.93
CA PRO A 154 -8.72 -20.64 0.13
C PRO A 154 -8.73 -20.27 -1.36
N GLY A 155 -9.86 -19.74 -1.87
CA GLY A 155 -10.01 -19.32 -3.25
C GLY A 155 -9.17 -18.10 -3.66
N LEU A 156 -8.90 -17.16 -2.74
CA LEU A 156 -8.03 -16.01 -3.01
C LEU A 156 -6.56 -16.44 -3.17
N SER A 157 -6.13 -17.45 -2.42
CA SER A 157 -4.82 -18.08 -2.57
C SER A 157 -4.62 -18.64 -3.98
N ASN A 158 -5.62 -19.30 -4.53
CA ASN A 158 -5.56 -19.90 -5.87
C ASN A 158 -5.52 -18.85 -6.99
N ILE A 159 -6.27 -17.75 -6.87
CA ILE A 159 -6.28 -16.67 -7.87
C ILE A 159 -4.92 -15.96 -7.91
N VAL A 160 -4.34 -15.67 -6.75
CA VAL A 160 -3.01 -15.03 -6.68
C VAL A 160 -1.94 -15.97 -7.23
N THR A 161 -2.02 -17.26 -6.91
CA THR A 161 -1.05 -18.26 -7.38
C THR A 161 -1.12 -18.44 -8.90
N SER A 162 -2.32 -18.48 -9.51
CA SER A 162 -2.47 -18.61 -10.96
C SER A 162 -1.88 -17.43 -11.73
N HIS A 163 -2.04 -16.21 -11.25
CA HIS A 163 -1.44 -15.02 -11.87
C HIS A 163 0.10 -14.98 -11.82
N PHE A 164 0.71 -15.74 -10.91
CA PHE A 164 2.18 -15.80 -10.78
C PHE A 164 2.81 -17.00 -11.49
N THR A 165 2.01 -18.01 -11.89
CA THR A 165 2.52 -19.18 -12.60
C THR A 165 2.46 -19.05 -14.12
N GLU A 166 1.71 -18.08 -14.65
CA GLU A 166 1.58 -17.83 -16.09
C GLU A 166 2.46 -16.66 -16.61
N ALA A 167 3.32 -16.08 -15.77
CA ALA A 167 4.29 -15.05 -16.10
C ALA A 167 5.73 -15.56 -15.93
#